data_430f051b52939efdee23ee263f5c1b92
#
_entry.id   430f051b52939efdee23ee263f5c1b92
#
_cell.length_a   1.000
_cell.length_b   1.000
_cell.length_c   1.000
_cell.angle_alpha   90.00
_cell.angle_beta   90.00
_cell.angle_gamma   90.00
#
_symmetry.space_group_name_H-M   'P 1'
#
loop_
_entity.id
_entity.type
_entity.pdbx_description
1 polymer ?
#
loop_
_entity_poly.entity_id
_entity_poly.type
_entity_poly.pdbx_seq_one_letter_code
_entity_poly.pdbx_strand_id
1 'polypeptide(L)'
;PISGIGVSGFPRREERSYMPAFMVGLGQGQTLSHLMNVPLHIFAHQENHILAALRDLAHIPTDPFLALHLSGGTTELVYCHYQGEGIFESQIVGGSKDLQGGQYVDRIGVAMGLPFPAGKHLEALALQTTEYEPLPSSVKDGWISFAGPCSAAMRRISEAMSDTDKSNLARAVFTSIGNALEKMITYHTKEKPVRTLIAVGGVMSNSLLRKRMETYCKRSYLKLHVAQPQFSVDNATGNAFGAAYLQESRG
;
A
#
# COMPACT_ATOMS: atom_id res chain seq x y z
N PRO A 1 -2.59 16.61 -28.62
CA PRO A 1 -4.04 16.48 -28.44
C PRO A 1 -4.31 15.51 -27.28
N ILE A 2 -5.34 15.80 -26.48
CA ILE A 2 -5.82 14.89 -25.45
C ILE A 2 -6.65 13.81 -26.17
N SER A 3 -6.36 12.54 -25.91
CA SER A 3 -7.00 11.39 -26.56
C SER A 3 -8.00 10.66 -25.65
N GLY A 4 -7.96 10.93 -24.33
CA GLY A 4 -8.85 10.31 -23.36
C GLY A 4 -8.72 10.94 -21.99
N ILE A 5 -9.66 10.65 -21.10
CA ILE A 5 -9.70 11.15 -19.74
C ILE A 5 -9.83 9.96 -18.78
N GLY A 6 -8.99 9.91 -17.75
CA GLY A 6 -9.06 8.94 -16.66
C GLY A 6 -9.39 9.61 -15.34
N VAL A 7 -10.38 9.07 -14.60
CA VAL A 7 -10.80 9.62 -13.29
C VAL A 7 -11.01 8.50 -12.28
N SER A 8 -10.79 8.81 -10.99
CA SER A 8 -11.30 7.98 -9.90
C SER A 8 -12.76 8.32 -9.63
N GLY A 9 -13.66 7.36 -9.79
CA GLY A 9 -15.10 7.56 -9.58
C GLY A 9 -15.60 7.08 -8.21
N PHE A 10 -14.84 6.20 -7.55
CA PHE A 10 -15.22 5.56 -6.28
C PHE A 10 -13.98 5.01 -5.56
N PRO A 11 -14.06 4.73 -4.24
CA PRO A 11 -12.91 4.25 -3.46
C PRO A 11 -12.39 2.88 -3.92
N ARG A 12 -13.28 1.89 -4.04
CA ARG A 12 -12.96 0.48 -4.38
C ARG A 12 -14.00 -0.07 -5.36
N ARG A 13 -13.64 -1.11 -6.10
CA ARG A 13 -14.57 -1.80 -7.02
C ARG A 13 -15.41 -2.84 -6.25
N GLU A 14 -16.30 -2.32 -5.41
CA GLU A 14 -17.22 -3.09 -4.57
C GLU A 14 -18.63 -2.49 -4.68
N GLU A 15 -19.68 -3.31 -4.46
CA GLU A 15 -21.04 -2.81 -4.37
C GLU A 15 -21.13 -1.71 -3.31
N ARG A 16 -21.82 -0.60 -3.66
CA ARG A 16 -22.04 0.56 -2.77
C ARG A 16 -20.76 1.31 -2.35
N SER A 17 -19.64 1.09 -3.01
CA SER A 17 -18.43 1.89 -2.79
C SER A 17 -18.67 3.33 -3.26
N TYR A 18 -18.92 4.24 -2.32
CA TYR A 18 -19.25 5.62 -2.57
C TYR A 18 -18.52 6.55 -1.62
N MET A 19 -17.99 7.64 -2.15
CA MET A 19 -17.46 8.74 -1.35
C MET A 19 -17.68 10.07 -2.11
N PRO A 20 -18.31 11.08 -1.49
CA PRO A 20 -18.63 12.35 -2.16
C PRO A 20 -17.46 13.05 -2.83
N ALA A 21 -16.25 12.93 -2.25
CA ALA A 21 -15.04 13.54 -2.79
C ALA A 21 -14.73 13.13 -4.25
N PHE A 22 -15.08 11.90 -4.64
CA PHE A 22 -14.84 11.41 -6.02
C PHE A 22 -15.85 11.95 -7.02
N MET A 23 -17.04 12.37 -6.55
CA MET A 23 -18.10 12.87 -7.45
C MET A 23 -17.72 14.17 -8.16
N VAL A 24 -16.92 15.02 -7.51
CA VAL A 24 -16.42 16.26 -8.12
C VAL A 24 -15.51 15.95 -9.30
N GLY A 25 -14.53 15.08 -9.11
CA GLY A 25 -13.60 14.64 -10.17
C GLY A 25 -14.33 13.93 -11.31
N LEU A 26 -15.28 13.06 -10.98
CA LEU A 26 -16.11 12.35 -11.97
C LEU A 26 -16.93 13.32 -12.81
N GLY A 27 -17.63 14.29 -12.19
CA GLY A 27 -18.42 15.30 -12.90
C GLY A 27 -17.57 16.16 -13.83
N GLN A 28 -16.39 16.59 -13.37
CA GLN A 28 -15.44 17.33 -14.22
C GLN A 28 -14.94 16.47 -15.39
N GLY A 29 -14.59 15.21 -15.13
CA GLY A 29 -14.17 14.28 -16.17
C GLY A 29 -15.22 14.05 -17.22
N GLN A 30 -16.50 13.88 -16.84
CA GLN A 30 -17.64 13.75 -17.74
C GLN A 30 -17.80 15.01 -18.60
N THR A 31 -17.75 16.19 -17.99
CA THR A 31 -17.86 17.47 -18.71
C THR A 31 -16.76 17.62 -19.76
N LEU A 32 -15.50 17.38 -19.36
CA LEU A 32 -14.36 17.47 -20.28
C LEU A 32 -14.43 16.43 -21.40
N SER A 33 -14.82 15.21 -21.10
CA SER A 33 -14.99 14.14 -22.07
C SER A 33 -16.00 14.54 -23.17
N HIS A 34 -17.15 15.08 -22.77
CA HIS A 34 -18.17 15.59 -23.72
C HIS A 34 -17.67 16.77 -24.54
N LEU A 35 -17.05 17.77 -23.89
CA LEU A 35 -16.57 18.97 -24.59
C LEU A 35 -15.46 18.66 -25.61
N MET A 36 -14.59 17.72 -25.27
CA MET A 36 -13.45 17.35 -26.10
C MET A 36 -13.75 16.19 -27.06
N ASN A 37 -14.92 15.57 -26.93
CA ASN A 37 -15.33 14.38 -27.67
C ASN A 37 -14.30 13.25 -27.61
N VAL A 38 -13.85 12.93 -26.38
CA VAL A 38 -12.87 11.87 -26.11
C VAL A 38 -13.42 10.88 -25.06
N PRO A 39 -12.97 9.61 -25.05
CA PRO A 39 -13.43 8.61 -24.08
C PRO A 39 -13.15 9.00 -22.65
N LEU A 40 -14.07 8.64 -21.74
CA LEU A 40 -13.90 8.70 -20.30
C LEU A 40 -13.69 7.30 -19.73
N HIS A 41 -12.60 7.12 -19.00
CA HIS A 41 -12.28 5.89 -18.29
C HIS A 41 -12.40 6.12 -16.79
N ILE A 42 -13.23 5.31 -16.12
CA ILE A 42 -13.52 5.44 -14.69
C ILE A 42 -12.85 4.30 -13.94
N PHE A 43 -12.00 4.65 -12.98
CA PHE A 43 -11.25 3.71 -12.14
C PHE A 43 -11.69 3.83 -10.68
N ALA A 44 -11.44 2.79 -9.88
CA ALA A 44 -11.43 2.92 -8.44
C ALA A 44 -10.18 3.68 -7.98
N HIS A 45 -10.26 4.37 -6.86
CA HIS A 45 -9.10 5.05 -6.28
C HIS A 45 -7.98 4.05 -5.94
N GLN A 46 -8.35 2.87 -5.45
CA GLN A 46 -7.40 1.77 -5.22
C GLN A 46 -6.68 1.34 -6.52
N GLU A 47 -7.41 1.25 -7.64
CA GLU A 47 -6.84 0.94 -8.95
C GLU A 47 -5.87 2.03 -9.41
N ASN A 48 -6.19 3.32 -9.17
CA ASN A 48 -5.29 4.42 -9.48
C ASN A 48 -3.92 4.27 -8.80
N HIS A 49 -3.86 3.89 -7.53
CA HIS A 49 -2.59 3.66 -6.84
C HIS A 49 -1.79 2.50 -7.45
N ILE A 50 -2.48 1.41 -7.81
CA ILE A 50 -1.84 0.25 -8.45
C ILE A 50 -1.33 0.63 -9.84
N LEU A 51 -2.14 1.31 -10.65
CA LEU A 51 -1.79 1.79 -11.98
C LEU A 51 -0.62 2.77 -11.97
N ALA A 52 -0.57 3.67 -10.97
CA ALA A 52 0.55 4.59 -10.80
C ALA A 52 1.88 3.85 -10.56
N ALA A 53 1.84 2.72 -9.84
CA ALA A 53 3.01 1.86 -9.64
C ALA A 53 3.37 1.04 -10.89
N LEU A 54 2.37 0.60 -11.64
CA LEU A 54 2.57 -0.17 -12.88
C LEU A 54 3.18 0.66 -14.02
N ARG A 55 3.00 1.98 -13.99
CA ARG A 55 3.50 2.89 -15.03
C ARG A 55 5.00 2.76 -15.29
N ASP A 56 5.78 2.50 -14.25
CA ASP A 56 7.23 2.39 -14.35
C ASP A 56 7.70 1.00 -14.79
N LEU A 57 6.76 0.08 -15.05
CA LEU A 57 7.07 -1.23 -15.59
C LEU A 57 7.08 -1.19 -17.11
N ALA A 58 8.02 -1.92 -17.72
CA ALA A 58 8.07 -2.08 -19.17
C ALA A 58 6.79 -2.72 -19.73
N HIS A 59 6.14 -3.59 -18.94
CA HIS A 59 4.88 -4.24 -19.29
C HIS A 59 4.01 -4.41 -18.06
N ILE A 60 2.70 -4.17 -18.17
CA ILE A 60 1.73 -4.55 -17.14
C ILE A 60 1.75 -6.08 -17.02
N PRO A 61 1.81 -6.65 -15.81
CA PRO A 61 1.71 -8.09 -15.64
C PRO A 61 0.43 -8.64 -16.25
N THR A 62 0.55 -9.62 -17.13
CA THR A 62 -0.59 -10.36 -17.71
C THR A 62 -1.01 -11.52 -16.81
N ASP A 63 -0.06 -12.06 -16.03
CA ASP A 63 -0.33 -13.04 -14.99
C ASP A 63 -0.93 -12.36 -13.75
N PRO A 64 -1.72 -13.09 -12.94
CA PRO A 64 -2.21 -12.57 -11.66
C PRO A 64 -1.07 -12.10 -10.77
N PHE A 65 -1.31 -11.02 -10.02
CA PHE A 65 -0.35 -10.43 -9.10
C PHE A 65 -1.00 -9.96 -7.81
N LEU A 66 -0.18 -9.73 -6.78
CA LEU A 66 -0.60 -9.08 -5.55
C LEU A 66 -0.16 -7.63 -5.54
N ALA A 67 -1.03 -6.74 -5.04
CA ALA A 67 -0.68 -5.36 -4.73
C ALA A 67 -0.81 -5.11 -3.22
N LEU A 68 0.28 -4.73 -2.57
CA LEU A 68 0.31 -4.33 -1.16
C LEU A 68 0.21 -2.82 -1.07
N HIS A 69 -0.88 -2.32 -0.50
CA HIS A 69 -1.04 -0.91 -0.16
C HIS A 69 -0.77 -0.70 1.32
N LEU A 70 0.29 -0.01 1.65
CA LEU A 70 0.70 0.28 3.03
C LEU A 70 0.95 1.78 3.22
N SER A 71 -0.05 2.47 3.79
CA SER A 71 -0.04 3.92 4.01
C SER A 71 -0.41 4.27 5.46
N GLY A 72 -0.54 5.56 5.75
CA GLY A 72 -1.05 6.06 7.04
C GLY A 72 -2.44 5.52 7.35
N GLY A 73 -3.33 5.49 6.38
CA GLY A 73 -4.75 5.11 6.53
C GLY A 73 -5.12 3.75 5.95
N THR A 74 -4.18 3.02 5.33
CA THR A 74 -4.51 1.78 4.61
C THR A 74 -3.43 0.72 4.83
N THR A 75 -3.88 -0.50 5.07
CA THR A 75 -3.05 -1.72 5.04
C THR A 75 -3.89 -2.79 4.37
N GLU A 76 -3.71 -2.98 3.08
CA GLU A 76 -4.50 -3.89 2.26
C GLU A 76 -3.59 -4.70 1.34
N LEU A 77 -3.96 -5.96 1.13
CA LEU A 77 -3.40 -6.83 0.11
C LEU A 77 -4.49 -7.13 -0.91
N VAL A 78 -4.25 -6.73 -2.14
CA VAL A 78 -5.19 -6.83 -3.25
C VAL A 78 -4.69 -7.88 -4.22
N TYR A 79 -5.53 -8.83 -4.56
CA TYR A 79 -5.29 -9.76 -5.65
C TYR A 79 -5.82 -9.15 -6.94
N CYS A 80 -4.95 -9.03 -7.92
CA CYS A 80 -5.26 -8.46 -9.22
C CYS A 80 -5.10 -9.55 -10.28
N HIS A 81 -6.09 -9.68 -11.17
CA HIS A 81 -6.04 -10.63 -12.28
C HIS A 81 -6.71 -10.04 -13.51
N TYR A 82 -6.24 -10.44 -14.68
CA TYR A 82 -6.78 -9.97 -15.93
C TYR A 82 -8.05 -10.78 -16.30
N GLN A 83 -9.14 -10.07 -16.60
CA GLN A 83 -10.36 -10.66 -17.15
C GLN A 83 -10.90 -9.80 -18.30
N GLY A 84 -10.70 -10.24 -19.53
CA GLY A 84 -11.35 -9.62 -20.69
C GLY A 84 -10.93 -8.17 -20.97
N GLU A 85 -11.92 -7.28 -21.16
CA GLU A 85 -11.75 -5.92 -21.69
C GLU A 85 -11.36 -4.87 -20.62
N GLY A 86 -10.59 -5.18 -19.63
CA GLY A 86 -10.14 -4.24 -18.62
C GLY A 86 -8.63 -4.21 -18.48
N ILE A 87 -8.11 -3.43 -17.53
CA ILE A 87 -6.70 -3.51 -17.18
C ILE A 87 -6.49 -4.70 -16.24
N PHE A 88 -7.27 -4.80 -15.19
CA PHE A 88 -7.35 -5.94 -14.28
C PHE A 88 -8.59 -5.82 -13.39
N GLU A 89 -9.06 -6.92 -12.86
CA GLU A 89 -9.98 -6.95 -11.74
C GLU A 89 -9.19 -7.00 -10.43
N SER A 90 -9.70 -6.34 -9.41
CA SER A 90 -9.05 -6.23 -8.11
C SER A 90 -9.97 -6.73 -6.99
N GLN A 91 -9.46 -7.58 -6.12
CA GLN A 91 -10.14 -8.09 -4.93
C GLN A 91 -9.25 -7.92 -3.71
N ILE A 92 -9.75 -7.29 -2.64
CA ILE A 92 -9.06 -7.27 -1.36
C ILE A 92 -9.10 -8.69 -0.78
N VAL A 93 -7.93 -9.26 -0.58
CA VAL A 93 -7.78 -10.63 -0.06
C VAL A 93 -7.22 -10.63 1.36
N GLY A 94 -6.51 -9.58 1.76
CA GLY A 94 -5.91 -9.43 3.09
C GLY A 94 -5.77 -7.97 3.48
N GLY A 95 -5.32 -7.72 4.69
CA GLY A 95 -5.12 -6.37 5.21
C GLY A 95 -5.20 -6.32 6.72
N SER A 96 -5.27 -5.12 7.29
CA SER A 96 -5.47 -4.98 8.74
C SER A 96 -6.94 -4.85 9.10
N LYS A 97 -7.37 -5.63 10.09
CA LYS A 97 -8.76 -5.63 10.61
C LYS A 97 -9.02 -4.53 11.64
N ASP A 98 -7.99 -3.89 12.16
CA ASP A 98 -8.10 -2.93 13.25
C ASP A 98 -7.27 -1.66 12.95
N LEU A 99 -6.03 -1.61 13.38
CA LEU A 99 -5.14 -0.49 13.26
C LEU A 99 -4.32 -0.60 11.98
N GLN A 100 -4.21 0.49 11.21
CA GLN A 100 -3.39 0.50 10.02
C GLN A 100 -1.89 0.60 10.36
N GLY A 101 -1.02 0.09 9.46
CA GLY A 101 0.42 0.06 9.72
C GLY A 101 1.03 1.44 9.98
N GLY A 102 0.61 2.46 9.23
CA GLY A 102 1.05 3.84 9.45
C GLY A 102 0.53 4.42 10.77
N GLN A 103 -0.73 4.15 11.12
CA GLN A 103 -1.28 4.55 12.42
C GLN A 103 -0.54 3.89 13.60
N TYR A 104 -0.12 2.63 13.44
CA TYR A 104 0.71 1.95 14.45
C TYR A 104 2.03 2.68 14.64
N VAL A 105 2.73 3.00 13.55
CA VAL A 105 3.98 3.78 13.57
C VAL A 105 3.77 5.13 14.25
N ASP A 106 2.75 5.88 13.84
CA ASP A 106 2.47 7.21 14.36
C ASP A 106 2.11 7.19 15.86
N ARG A 107 1.27 6.23 16.29
CA ARG A 107 0.90 6.09 17.71
C ARG A 107 2.11 5.86 18.60
N ILE A 108 3.01 4.97 18.20
CA ILE A 108 4.22 4.70 19.00
C ILE A 108 5.16 5.89 18.96
N GLY A 109 5.38 6.49 17.79
CA GLY A 109 6.27 7.65 17.68
C GLY A 109 5.78 8.84 18.51
N VAL A 110 4.50 9.19 18.43
CA VAL A 110 3.90 10.28 19.22
C VAL A 110 3.98 9.97 20.72
N ALA A 111 3.70 8.73 21.14
CA ALA A 111 3.83 8.33 22.53
C ALA A 111 5.28 8.40 23.05
N MET A 112 6.28 8.28 22.18
CA MET A 112 7.71 8.47 22.48
C MET A 112 8.14 9.95 22.43
N GLY A 113 7.21 10.90 22.18
CA GLY A 113 7.48 12.32 22.07
C GLY A 113 7.99 12.77 20.70
N LEU A 114 7.88 11.95 19.66
CA LEU A 114 8.29 12.32 18.29
C LEU A 114 7.21 13.17 17.60
N PRO A 115 7.60 14.09 16.69
CA PRO A 115 6.66 14.88 15.91
C PRO A 115 5.75 14.00 15.00
N PHE A 116 4.51 14.44 14.80
CA PHE A 116 3.60 13.83 13.83
C PHE A 116 3.78 14.50 12.44
N PRO A 117 3.78 13.74 11.33
CA PRO A 117 3.78 12.27 11.23
C PRO A 117 5.11 11.67 11.69
N ALA A 118 5.01 10.63 12.54
CA ALA A 118 6.19 10.11 13.23
C ALA A 118 7.06 9.15 12.41
N GLY A 119 6.60 8.73 11.23
CA GLY A 119 7.22 7.67 10.44
C GLY A 119 8.72 7.85 10.20
N LYS A 120 9.14 9.03 9.70
CA LYS A 120 10.55 9.35 9.43
C LYS A 120 11.39 9.41 10.72
N HIS A 121 10.83 9.96 11.78
CA HIS A 121 11.51 10.11 13.07
C HIS A 121 11.71 8.76 13.74
N LEU A 122 10.67 7.90 13.71
CA LEU A 122 10.74 6.55 14.25
C LEU A 122 11.72 5.68 13.43
N GLU A 123 11.76 5.85 12.11
CA GLU A 123 12.73 5.18 11.24
C GLU A 123 14.16 5.59 11.59
N ALA A 124 14.42 6.88 11.80
CA ALA A 124 15.74 7.38 12.17
C ALA A 124 16.25 6.75 13.48
N LEU A 125 15.37 6.56 14.47
CA LEU A 125 15.71 5.83 15.69
C LEU A 125 15.98 4.34 15.40
N ALA A 126 15.12 3.70 14.65
CA ALA A 126 15.24 2.27 14.32
C ALA A 126 16.51 1.92 13.53
N LEU A 127 17.06 2.88 12.79
CA LEU A 127 18.31 2.70 12.04
C LEU A 127 19.57 2.77 12.91
N GLN A 128 19.48 3.29 14.14
CA GLN A 128 20.63 3.40 15.05
C GLN A 128 21.02 2.08 15.72
N THR A 129 20.15 1.05 15.60
CA THR A 129 20.38 -0.25 16.24
C THR A 129 19.97 -1.41 15.33
N THR A 130 20.58 -2.56 15.58
CA THR A 130 20.13 -3.85 15.04
C THR A 130 19.49 -4.69 16.15
N GLU A 131 19.61 -4.29 17.42
CA GLU A 131 19.10 -4.99 18.57
C GLU A 131 17.65 -4.58 18.88
N TYR A 132 16.85 -5.51 19.31
CA TYR A 132 15.47 -5.25 19.75
C TYR A 132 14.90 -6.46 20.48
N GLU A 133 14.01 -6.20 21.43
CA GLU A 133 13.12 -7.23 21.95
C GLU A 133 11.93 -7.42 20.99
N PRO A 134 11.62 -8.66 20.57
CA PRO A 134 10.51 -8.89 19.66
C PRO A 134 9.16 -8.40 20.20
N LEU A 135 8.38 -7.77 19.32
CA LEU A 135 6.97 -7.53 19.52
C LEU A 135 6.16 -8.63 18.81
N PRO A 136 4.97 -8.97 19.31
CA PRO A 136 4.12 -9.93 18.65
C PRO A 136 3.78 -9.49 17.22
N SER A 137 3.46 -10.45 16.35
CA SER A 137 2.85 -10.19 15.05
C SER A 137 1.68 -11.14 14.89
N SER A 138 0.47 -10.59 14.79
CA SER A 138 -0.77 -11.34 14.72
C SER A 138 -1.30 -11.34 13.30
N VAL A 139 -1.40 -12.55 12.72
CA VAL A 139 -2.04 -12.79 11.41
C VAL A 139 -2.90 -14.04 11.55
N LYS A 140 -4.19 -13.89 11.21
CA LYS A 140 -5.15 -14.99 11.22
C LYS A 140 -5.90 -15.00 9.88
N ASP A 141 -5.90 -16.15 9.20
CA ASP A 141 -6.59 -16.35 7.92
C ASP A 141 -6.21 -15.28 6.87
N GLY A 142 -4.93 -14.91 6.81
CA GLY A 142 -4.41 -13.89 5.90
C GLY A 142 -4.71 -12.44 6.28
N TRP A 143 -5.28 -12.18 7.48
CA TRP A 143 -5.58 -10.85 7.98
C TRP A 143 -4.72 -10.48 9.18
N ILE A 144 -4.21 -9.25 9.17
CA ILE A 144 -3.35 -8.70 10.21
C ILE A 144 -4.19 -8.06 11.32
N SER A 145 -3.69 -8.11 12.56
CA SER A 145 -4.10 -7.25 13.67
C SER A 145 -2.88 -6.54 14.22
N PHE A 146 -2.87 -5.21 14.18
CA PHE A 146 -1.80 -4.38 14.76
C PHE A 146 -2.15 -3.85 16.15
N ALA A 147 -3.40 -3.94 16.61
CA ALA A 147 -3.81 -3.43 17.92
C ALA A 147 -3.05 -4.12 19.06
N GLY A 148 -2.90 -5.44 19.00
CA GLY A 148 -2.13 -6.20 20.00
C GLY A 148 -0.65 -5.81 20.06
N PRO A 149 0.09 -5.86 18.92
CA PRO A 149 1.46 -5.36 18.83
C PRO A 149 1.62 -3.91 19.28
N CYS A 150 0.71 -3.02 18.90
CA CYS A 150 0.70 -1.63 19.33
C CYS A 150 0.57 -1.50 20.84
N SER A 151 -0.39 -2.21 21.46
CA SER A 151 -0.57 -2.21 22.90
C SER A 151 0.64 -2.79 23.64
N ALA A 152 1.31 -3.81 23.07
CA ALA A 152 2.53 -4.36 23.65
C ALA A 152 3.69 -3.34 23.58
N ALA A 153 3.83 -2.61 22.48
CA ALA A 153 4.81 -1.55 22.33
C ALA A 153 4.53 -0.38 23.29
N MET A 154 3.27 0.07 23.39
CA MET A 154 2.85 1.14 24.31
C MET A 154 3.22 0.86 25.76
N ARG A 155 3.08 -0.38 26.24
CA ARG A 155 3.46 -0.77 27.61
C ARG A 155 4.96 -0.68 27.89
N ARG A 156 5.81 -0.60 26.86
CA ARG A 156 7.27 -0.43 27.02
C ARG A 156 7.69 1.03 27.09
N ILE A 157 6.78 1.95 26.77
CA ILE A 157 7.07 3.38 26.77
C ILE A 157 6.95 3.91 28.20
N SER A 158 8.00 4.60 28.66
CA SER A 158 8.03 5.32 29.95
C SER A 158 8.83 6.62 29.79
N GLU A 159 8.64 7.57 30.69
CA GLU A 159 9.38 8.83 30.71
C GLU A 159 10.89 8.62 30.94
N ALA A 160 11.27 7.49 31.54
CA ALA A 160 12.66 7.15 31.86
C ALA A 160 13.38 6.37 30.75
N MET A 161 12.79 6.23 29.55
CA MET A 161 13.44 5.50 28.45
C MET A 161 14.73 6.19 28.00
N SER A 162 15.82 5.41 27.96
CA SER A 162 17.06 5.84 27.31
C SER A 162 16.90 5.96 25.79
N ASP A 163 17.81 6.65 25.13
CA ASP A 163 17.80 6.74 23.65
C ASP A 163 18.02 5.36 23.00
N THR A 164 18.77 4.48 23.66
CA THR A 164 18.95 3.09 23.22
C THR A 164 17.62 2.32 23.30
N ASP A 165 16.84 2.47 24.39
CA ASP A 165 15.54 1.80 24.53
C ASP A 165 14.56 2.30 23.46
N LYS A 166 14.56 3.61 23.18
CA LYS A 166 13.75 4.20 22.10
C LYS A 166 14.11 3.62 20.75
N SER A 167 15.41 3.52 20.45
CA SER A 167 15.91 2.95 19.19
C SER A 167 15.54 1.46 19.05
N ASN A 168 15.71 0.68 20.13
CA ASN A 168 15.36 -0.74 20.17
C ASN A 168 13.83 -0.94 19.99
N LEU A 169 13.00 -0.12 20.64
CA LEU A 169 11.54 -0.19 20.49
C LEU A 169 11.12 0.19 19.06
N ALA A 170 11.69 1.27 18.51
CA ALA A 170 11.43 1.66 17.12
C ALA A 170 11.77 0.53 16.12
N ARG A 171 12.91 -0.13 16.34
CA ARG A 171 13.33 -1.30 15.56
C ARG A 171 12.35 -2.46 15.68
N ALA A 172 11.89 -2.76 16.89
CA ALA A 172 10.89 -3.80 17.16
C ALA A 172 9.57 -3.53 16.44
N VAL A 173 9.11 -2.28 16.41
CA VAL A 173 7.87 -1.87 15.70
C VAL A 173 7.95 -2.22 14.22
N PHE A 174 8.97 -1.73 13.51
CA PHE A 174 9.12 -2.03 12.07
C PHE A 174 9.33 -3.51 11.81
N THR A 175 10.03 -4.22 12.70
CA THR A 175 10.19 -5.66 12.59
C THR A 175 8.86 -6.39 12.75
N SER A 176 8.00 -6.00 13.70
CA SER A 176 6.69 -6.62 13.90
C SER A 176 5.76 -6.38 12.70
N ILE A 177 5.78 -5.19 12.11
CA ILE A 177 5.06 -4.88 10.86
C ILE A 177 5.55 -5.80 9.73
N GLY A 178 6.86 -5.85 9.51
CA GLY A 178 7.45 -6.71 8.49
C GLY A 178 7.08 -8.18 8.66
N ASN A 179 7.14 -8.71 9.91
CA ASN A 179 6.70 -10.08 10.23
C ASN A 179 5.23 -10.33 9.84
N ALA A 180 4.35 -9.37 10.14
CA ALA A 180 2.93 -9.48 9.82
C ALA A 180 2.70 -9.47 8.29
N LEU A 181 3.37 -8.58 7.57
CA LEU A 181 3.29 -8.52 6.10
C LEU A 181 3.77 -9.82 5.45
N GLU A 182 4.92 -10.35 5.86
CA GLU A 182 5.45 -11.61 5.34
C GLU A 182 4.47 -12.78 5.57
N LYS A 183 3.88 -12.89 6.77
CA LYS A 183 2.89 -13.92 7.10
C LYS A 183 1.63 -13.78 6.24
N MET A 184 1.10 -12.56 6.08
CA MET A 184 -0.07 -12.27 5.25
C MET A 184 0.19 -12.65 3.79
N ILE A 185 1.29 -12.20 3.20
CA ILE A 185 1.64 -12.49 1.81
C ILE A 185 1.86 -13.99 1.63
N THR A 186 2.57 -14.67 2.56
CA THR A 186 2.80 -16.11 2.50
C THR A 186 1.48 -16.89 2.51
N TYR A 187 0.50 -16.47 3.30
CA TYR A 187 -0.81 -17.12 3.34
C TYR A 187 -1.48 -17.05 1.95
N HIS A 188 -1.56 -15.87 1.36
CA HIS A 188 -2.27 -15.69 0.10
C HIS A 188 -1.53 -16.24 -1.13
N THR A 189 -0.21 -16.26 -1.11
CA THR A 189 0.58 -16.88 -2.21
C THR A 189 0.49 -18.41 -2.21
N LYS A 190 0.13 -19.05 -1.09
CA LYS A 190 -0.19 -20.48 -1.05
C LYS A 190 -1.56 -20.77 -1.65
N GLU A 191 -2.55 -19.92 -1.36
CA GLU A 191 -3.92 -20.07 -1.86
C GLU A 191 -4.05 -19.67 -3.34
N LYS A 192 -3.37 -18.59 -3.72
CA LYS A 192 -3.39 -18.02 -5.08
C LYS A 192 -1.95 -17.83 -5.55
N PRO A 193 -1.37 -18.80 -6.28
CA PRO A 193 0.00 -18.69 -6.76
C PRO A 193 0.18 -17.47 -7.67
N VAL A 194 1.07 -16.56 -7.27
CA VAL A 194 1.46 -15.37 -8.02
C VAL A 194 2.98 -15.26 -8.06
N ARG A 195 3.51 -14.52 -9.03
CA ARG A 195 4.94 -14.27 -9.18
C ARG A 195 5.35 -12.83 -8.99
N THR A 196 4.38 -11.92 -8.89
CA THR A 196 4.63 -10.48 -8.79
C THR A 196 3.93 -9.90 -7.57
N LEU A 197 4.65 -9.09 -6.83
CA LEU A 197 4.15 -8.25 -5.74
C LEU A 197 4.45 -6.79 -6.07
N ILE A 198 3.41 -5.97 -6.14
CA ILE A 198 3.50 -4.52 -6.29
C ILE A 198 3.28 -3.89 -4.94
N ALA A 199 4.16 -3.01 -4.49
CA ALA A 199 4.05 -2.35 -3.19
C ALA A 199 3.91 -0.84 -3.36
N VAL A 200 2.84 -0.28 -2.79
CA VAL A 200 2.48 1.14 -2.84
C VAL A 200 2.22 1.69 -1.44
N GLY A 201 2.24 3.01 -1.31
CA GLY A 201 1.91 3.72 -0.08
C GLY A 201 3.14 4.24 0.68
N GLY A 202 2.94 5.33 1.42
CA GLY A 202 4.02 6.09 2.07
C GLY A 202 4.82 5.30 3.11
N VAL A 203 4.22 4.30 3.77
CA VAL A 203 4.92 3.45 4.75
C VAL A 203 5.91 2.50 4.06
N MET A 204 5.67 2.14 2.78
CA MET A 204 6.63 1.38 1.97
C MET A 204 7.88 2.18 1.55
N SER A 205 7.88 3.50 1.76
CA SER A 205 9.09 4.33 1.62
C SER A 205 10.09 4.11 2.77
N ASN A 206 9.68 3.47 3.86
CA ASN A 206 10.56 3.12 4.98
C ASN A 206 11.63 2.13 4.50
N SER A 207 12.89 2.47 4.69
CA SER A 207 14.05 1.71 4.19
C SER A 207 14.17 0.32 4.83
N LEU A 208 13.80 0.17 6.11
CA LEU A 208 13.83 -1.11 6.82
C LEU A 208 12.78 -2.08 6.28
N LEU A 209 11.54 -1.59 6.12
CA LEU A 209 10.46 -2.40 5.54
C LEU A 209 10.74 -2.74 4.09
N ARG A 210 11.22 -1.78 3.30
CA ARG A 210 11.58 -1.99 1.90
C ARG A 210 12.65 -3.07 1.75
N LYS A 211 13.80 -2.93 2.45
CA LYS A 211 14.89 -3.92 2.42
C LYS A 211 14.42 -5.30 2.87
N ARG A 212 13.54 -5.33 3.86
CA ARG A 212 12.95 -6.57 4.35
C ARG A 212 12.06 -7.23 3.29
N MET A 213 11.17 -6.49 2.65
CA MET A 213 10.31 -6.99 1.57
C MET A 213 11.13 -7.45 0.36
N GLU A 214 12.19 -6.73 -0.01
CA GLU A 214 13.12 -7.15 -1.06
C GLU A 214 13.74 -8.53 -0.74
N THR A 215 14.21 -8.70 0.51
CA THR A 215 14.79 -9.97 0.98
C THR A 215 13.76 -11.10 1.00
N TYR A 216 12.56 -10.82 1.52
CA TYR A 216 11.46 -11.79 1.56
C TYR A 216 11.04 -12.21 0.16
N CYS A 217 10.81 -11.28 -0.75
CA CYS A 217 10.37 -11.56 -2.10
C CYS A 217 11.42 -12.38 -2.87
N LYS A 218 12.70 -12.04 -2.73
CA LYS A 218 13.80 -12.84 -3.32
C LYS A 218 13.79 -14.29 -2.83
N ARG A 219 13.61 -14.51 -1.53
CA ARG A 219 13.55 -15.86 -0.93
C ARG A 219 12.31 -16.64 -1.34
N SER A 220 11.19 -15.92 -1.57
CA SER A 220 9.89 -16.49 -1.94
C SER A 220 9.66 -16.56 -3.46
N TYR A 221 10.68 -16.26 -4.26
CA TYR A 221 10.59 -16.23 -5.73
C TYR A 221 9.51 -15.28 -6.27
N LEU A 222 9.23 -14.19 -5.54
CA LEU A 222 8.36 -13.11 -5.95
C LEU A 222 9.17 -11.97 -6.56
N LYS A 223 8.73 -11.44 -7.68
CA LYS A 223 9.26 -10.22 -8.27
C LYS A 223 8.62 -9.02 -7.58
N LEU A 224 9.40 -8.26 -6.81
CA LEU A 224 8.92 -7.07 -6.13
C LEU A 224 9.07 -5.83 -7.01
N HIS A 225 7.99 -5.04 -7.10
CA HIS A 225 8.00 -3.69 -7.64
C HIS A 225 7.50 -2.73 -6.56
N VAL A 226 8.31 -1.74 -6.21
CA VAL A 226 7.93 -0.69 -5.26
C VAL A 226 7.70 0.59 -6.03
N ALA A 227 6.51 1.16 -5.88
CA ALA A 227 6.18 2.45 -6.48
C ALA A 227 7.17 3.54 -6.04
N GLN A 228 7.55 4.42 -6.95
CA GLN A 228 8.37 5.59 -6.58
C GLN A 228 7.62 6.45 -5.57
N PRO A 229 8.31 7.10 -4.59
CA PRO A 229 7.66 7.85 -3.52
C PRO A 229 6.67 8.91 -4.01
N GLN A 230 6.96 9.57 -5.12
CA GLN A 230 6.10 10.59 -5.73
C GLN A 230 4.76 10.03 -6.25
N PHE A 231 4.67 8.74 -6.52
CA PHE A 231 3.46 8.03 -6.96
C PHE A 231 2.81 7.20 -5.86
N SER A 232 3.41 7.21 -4.66
CA SER A 232 2.89 6.50 -3.47
C SER A 232 1.92 7.35 -2.65
N VAL A 233 1.76 8.64 -2.97
CA VAL A 233 0.78 9.57 -2.40
C VAL A 233 -0.41 9.72 -3.33
N ASP A 234 -1.51 10.34 -2.86
CA ASP A 234 -2.67 10.62 -3.69
C ASP A 234 -2.29 11.47 -4.91
N ASN A 235 -2.58 10.95 -6.08
CA ASN A 235 -2.33 11.59 -7.37
C ASN A 235 -3.26 11.01 -8.44
N ALA A 236 -3.30 11.61 -9.62
CA ALA A 236 -4.12 11.16 -10.76
C ALA A 236 -3.29 10.42 -11.84
N THR A 237 -2.00 10.15 -11.58
CA THR A 237 -1.10 9.58 -12.59
C THR A 237 -1.53 8.20 -13.04
N GLY A 238 -2.03 7.37 -12.11
CA GLY A 238 -2.52 6.03 -12.44
C GLY A 238 -3.76 6.08 -13.33
N ASN A 239 -4.68 7.01 -13.08
CA ASN A 239 -5.85 7.19 -13.94
C ASN A 239 -5.46 7.59 -15.37
N ALA A 240 -4.49 8.50 -15.52
CA ALA A 240 -4.00 8.91 -16.83
C ALA A 240 -3.29 7.76 -17.56
N PHE A 241 -2.44 7.01 -16.84
CA PHE A 241 -1.77 5.83 -17.38
C PHE A 241 -2.76 4.74 -17.79
N GLY A 242 -3.75 4.44 -16.95
CA GLY A 242 -4.77 3.45 -17.25
C GLY A 242 -5.63 3.82 -18.46
N ALA A 243 -5.99 5.10 -18.60
CA ALA A 243 -6.73 5.59 -19.75
C ALA A 243 -5.91 5.44 -21.05
N ALA A 244 -4.63 5.81 -21.03
CA ALA A 244 -3.74 5.66 -22.18
C ALA A 244 -3.58 4.17 -22.57
N TYR A 245 -3.31 3.31 -21.60
CA TYR A 245 -3.15 1.86 -21.82
C TYR A 245 -4.38 1.22 -22.45
N LEU A 246 -5.60 1.57 -21.98
CA LEU A 246 -6.85 1.04 -22.55
C LEU A 246 -7.11 1.52 -23.97
N GLN A 247 -6.57 2.66 -24.37
CA GLN A 247 -6.71 3.14 -25.75
C GLN A 247 -5.72 2.46 -26.68
N GLU A 248 -4.47 2.29 -26.26
CA GLU A 248 -3.45 1.60 -27.06
C GLU A 248 -3.78 0.11 -27.27
N SER A 249 -4.44 -0.54 -26.30
CA SER A 249 -4.84 -1.94 -26.42
C SER A 249 -6.07 -2.18 -27.31
N ARG A 250 -6.79 -1.11 -27.71
CA ARG A 250 -7.99 -1.17 -28.56
C ARG A 250 -7.74 -0.71 -30.00
N GLY A 251 -6.57 -0.19 -30.32
CA GLY A 251 -6.14 0.27 -31.64
C GLY A 251 -5.24 -0.74 -32.31
#